data_7b936c668dcc5812daa55612dce617b1
#
_entry.id   7b936c668dcc5812daa55612dce617b1
#
_cell.length_a   1.000
_cell.length_b   1.000
_cell.length_c   1.000
_cell.angle_alpha   90.00
_cell.angle_beta   90.00
_cell.angle_gamma   90.00
#
_symmetry.space_group_name_H-M   'P 1'
#
loop_
_entity.id
_entity.type
_entity.pdbx_description
1 polymer ?
#
loop_
_entity_poly.entity_id
_entity_poly.type
_entity_poly.pdbx_seq_one_letter_code
_entity_poly.pdbx_strand_id
1 'polypeptide(L)'
;MGTIKDQNSMDLKEAEEIKKRWKEYTEELYKKDFNNPDNHDSVITHLEPDILECEIKWALGSIAMNKASGGDGIPVELFQILKDDAVKVLYSTCQQIWKTQQWPRDWQRSVLIPVPKKGNAKECSNYHTIALIS
;
A
#
# COMPACT_ATOMS: atom_id res chain seq x y z
N MET A 1 -3.31 -4.59 21.64
CA MET A 1 -2.74 -3.26 21.52
C MET A 1 -3.09 -2.43 22.75
N GLY A 2 -2.14 -1.63 23.22
CA GLY A 2 -2.38 -0.69 24.31
C GLY A 2 -3.31 0.48 23.93
N THR A 3 -3.52 1.38 24.85
CA THR A 3 -4.33 2.57 24.63
C THR A 3 -3.62 3.59 23.74
N ILE A 4 -4.41 4.34 22.93
CA ILE A 4 -3.94 5.44 22.10
C ILE A 4 -4.60 6.72 22.59
N LYS A 5 -3.87 7.83 22.58
CA LYS A 5 -4.40 9.14 22.96
C LYS A 5 -5.12 9.81 21.80
N ASP A 6 -6.22 10.50 22.13
CA ASP A 6 -6.92 11.36 21.18
C ASP A 6 -6.22 12.73 21.01
N GLN A 7 -6.84 13.65 20.27
CA GLN A 7 -6.29 15.00 20.04
C GLN A 7 -6.20 15.82 21.33
N ASN A 8 -6.99 15.47 22.35
CA ASN A 8 -7.01 16.14 23.66
C ASN A 8 -6.14 15.44 24.71
N SER A 9 -5.29 14.51 24.28
CA SER A 9 -4.41 13.69 25.13
C SER A 9 -5.15 12.77 26.11
N MET A 10 -6.39 12.43 25.81
CA MET A 10 -7.19 11.45 26.56
C MET A 10 -6.94 10.04 26.06
N ASP A 11 -6.79 9.09 26.97
CA ASP A 11 -6.56 7.68 26.64
C ASP A 11 -7.84 7.04 26.08
N LEU A 12 -7.76 6.50 24.86
CA LEU A 12 -8.83 5.73 24.20
C LEU A 12 -8.60 4.25 24.48
N LYS A 13 -9.62 3.55 24.94
CA LYS A 13 -9.56 2.13 25.31
C LYS A 13 -10.36 1.22 24.40
N GLU A 14 -11.43 1.72 23.80
CA GLU A 14 -12.29 0.94 22.93
C GLU A 14 -11.72 0.82 21.51
N ALA A 15 -11.84 -0.37 20.92
CA ALA A 15 -11.26 -0.66 19.59
C ALA A 15 -11.79 0.27 18.51
N GLU A 16 -13.08 0.60 18.53
CA GLU A 16 -13.70 1.50 17.54
C GLU A 16 -13.19 2.94 17.67
N GLU A 17 -12.99 3.41 18.89
CA GLU A 17 -12.41 4.74 19.15
C GLU A 17 -10.95 4.81 18.71
N ILE A 18 -10.18 3.75 18.93
CA ILE A 18 -8.79 3.64 18.50
C ILE A 18 -8.71 3.65 16.97
N LYS A 19 -9.56 2.90 16.29
CA LYS A 19 -9.65 2.90 14.82
C LYS A 19 -9.99 4.27 14.27
N LYS A 20 -10.96 4.95 14.89
CA LYS A 20 -11.36 6.29 14.51
C LYS A 20 -10.19 7.28 14.65
N ARG A 21 -9.45 7.19 15.75
CA ARG A 21 -8.27 8.04 15.98
C ARG A 21 -7.19 7.80 14.92
N TRP A 22 -6.92 6.54 14.58
CA TRP A 22 -5.97 6.19 13.52
C TRP A 22 -6.40 6.72 12.16
N LYS A 23 -7.70 6.64 11.88
CA LYS A 23 -8.26 7.21 10.65
C LYS A 23 -8.05 8.72 10.58
N GLU A 24 -8.40 9.44 11.65
CA GLU A 24 -8.20 10.89 11.73
C GLU A 24 -6.73 11.28 11.56
N TYR A 25 -5.84 10.61 12.27
CA TYR A 25 -4.40 10.86 12.18
C TYR A 25 -3.86 10.63 10.78
N THR A 26 -4.25 9.54 10.15
CA THR A 26 -3.81 9.19 8.79
C THR A 26 -4.34 10.20 7.77
N GLU A 27 -5.60 10.60 7.87
CA GLU A 27 -6.18 11.61 7.00
C GLU A 27 -5.47 12.97 7.12
N GLU A 28 -5.17 13.40 8.33
CA GLU A 28 -4.41 14.64 8.57
C GLU A 28 -3.00 14.58 8.00
N LEU A 29 -2.33 13.43 8.17
CA LEU A 29 -0.98 13.22 7.67
C LEU A 29 -0.93 13.34 6.15
N TYR A 30 -1.86 12.71 5.45
CA TYR A 30 -1.90 12.70 3.99
C TYR A 30 -2.50 13.95 3.37
N LYS A 31 -3.33 14.70 4.06
CA LYS A 31 -3.83 15.99 3.58
C LYS A 31 -2.72 17.00 3.29
N LYS A 32 -1.64 16.94 4.03
CA LYS A 32 -0.47 17.80 3.81
C LYS A 32 0.20 17.51 2.47
N ASP A 33 0.21 16.25 2.04
CA ASP A 33 0.81 15.84 0.77
C ASP A 33 -0.03 16.26 -0.44
N PHE A 34 -1.37 16.26 -0.31
CA PHE A 34 -2.26 16.69 -1.38
C PHE A 34 -2.20 18.18 -1.69
N ASN A 35 -1.79 18.99 -0.73
CA ASN A 35 -1.66 20.44 -0.89
C ASN A 35 -0.28 20.88 -1.38
N ASN A 36 0.61 19.94 -1.71
CA ASN A 36 1.92 20.23 -2.24
C ASN A 36 1.87 20.39 -3.76
N PRO A 37 2.14 21.60 -4.31
CA PRO A 37 2.07 21.83 -5.75
C PRO A 37 3.13 21.10 -6.57
N ASP A 38 4.14 20.51 -5.93
CA ASP A 38 5.21 19.76 -6.60
C ASP A 38 4.80 18.33 -7.00
N ASN A 39 3.62 17.87 -6.59
CA ASN A 39 3.05 16.57 -6.99
C ASN A 39 2.27 16.65 -8.31
N HIS A 40 2.76 17.41 -9.27
CA HIS A 40 2.20 17.39 -10.60
C HIS A 40 2.74 16.20 -11.39
N ASP A 41 1.98 15.12 -11.38
CA ASP A 41 2.17 14.03 -12.34
C ASP A 41 1.72 14.48 -13.73
N SER A 42 2.52 15.30 -14.36
CA SER A 42 2.35 15.63 -15.77
C SER A 42 3.11 14.65 -16.65
N VAL A 43 3.04 13.36 -16.33
CA VAL A 43 3.72 12.35 -17.12
C VAL A 43 2.95 12.10 -18.40
N ILE A 44 3.55 12.43 -19.52
CA ILE A 44 3.03 12.13 -20.84
C ILE A 44 3.39 10.67 -21.14
N THR A 45 2.44 9.76 -20.87
CA THR A 45 2.68 8.32 -20.98
C THR A 45 2.59 7.76 -22.39
N HIS A 46 2.00 8.51 -23.35
CA HIS A 46 1.80 8.01 -24.70
C HIS A 46 3.09 7.91 -25.54
N LEU A 47 4.22 8.43 -25.04
CA LEU A 47 5.53 8.24 -25.64
C LEU A 47 6.30 7.05 -25.09
N GLU A 48 5.79 6.40 -24.06
CA GLU A 48 6.43 5.24 -23.47
C GLU A 48 6.03 3.95 -24.18
N PRO A 49 6.98 2.99 -24.35
CA PRO A 49 6.66 1.72 -24.96
C PRO A 49 5.72 0.88 -24.10
N ASP A 50 5.01 -0.05 -24.72
CA ASP A 50 4.17 -1.01 -24.00
C ASP A 50 4.99 -1.89 -23.06
N ILE A 51 4.33 -2.36 -22.00
CA ILE A 51 4.92 -3.32 -21.07
C ILE A 51 5.15 -4.65 -21.80
N LEU A 52 6.32 -5.24 -21.60
CA LEU A 52 6.70 -6.54 -22.19
C LEU A 52 6.53 -7.67 -21.18
N GLU A 53 6.19 -8.85 -21.66
CA GLU A 53 6.04 -10.04 -20.82
C GLU A 53 7.34 -10.40 -20.07
N CYS A 54 8.51 -10.20 -20.71
CA CYS A 54 9.80 -10.44 -20.07
C CYS A 54 10.07 -9.51 -18.88
N GLU A 55 9.52 -8.30 -18.88
CA GLU A 55 9.62 -7.38 -17.77
C GLU A 55 8.86 -7.89 -16.54
N ILE A 56 7.65 -8.43 -16.76
CA ILE A 56 6.87 -9.05 -15.71
C ILE A 56 7.58 -10.27 -15.14
N LYS A 57 8.12 -11.10 -16.00
CA LYS A 57 8.86 -12.30 -15.60
C LYS A 57 10.11 -11.96 -14.78
N TRP A 58 10.85 -10.95 -15.21
CA TRP A 58 12.01 -10.46 -14.48
C TRP A 58 11.62 -9.91 -13.11
N ALA A 59 10.60 -9.06 -13.06
CA ALA A 59 10.10 -8.46 -11.82
C ALA A 59 9.66 -9.52 -10.82
N LEU A 60 8.92 -10.53 -11.29
CA LEU A 60 8.43 -11.62 -10.45
C LEU A 60 9.59 -12.45 -9.85
N GLY A 61 10.63 -12.71 -10.66
CA GLY A 61 11.83 -13.40 -10.19
C GLY A 61 12.70 -12.59 -9.24
N SER A 62 12.53 -11.27 -9.23
CA SER A 62 13.33 -10.35 -8.39
C SER A 62 12.71 -10.07 -7.03
N ILE A 63 11.48 -10.52 -6.77
CA ILE A 63 10.79 -10.24 -5.52
C ILE A 63 11.38 -11.09 -4.39
N ALA A 64 11.64 -10.44 -3.26
CA ALA A 64 12.14 -11.12 -2.08
C ALA A 64 11.08 -12.04 -1.46
N MET A 65 11.53 -13.19 -0.97
CA MET A 65 10.68 -14.17 -0.28
C MET A 65 10.29 -13.69 1.12
N ASN A 66 9.27 -14.32 1.69
CA ASN A 66 8.83 -14.11 3.08
C ASN A 66 8.38 -12.68 3.38
N LYS A 67 7.81 -12.00 2.39
CA LYS A 67 7.17 -10.70 2.59
C LYS A 67 5.69 -10.87 2.94
N ALA A 68 5.15 -9.92 3.68
CA ALA A 68 3.73 -9.92 4.04
C ALA A 68 2.85 -9.76 2.81
N SER A 69 1.72 -10.49 2.79
CA SER A 69 0.70 -10.31 1.75
C SER A 69 -0.10 -9.04 1.96
N GLY A 70 -0.73 -8.55 0.89
CA GLY A 70 -1.68 -7.45 0.97
C GLY A 70 -3.02 -7.87 1.58
N GLY A 71 -4.05 -7.02 1.41
CA GLY A 71 -5.38 -7.27 1.97
C GLY A 71 -6.10 -8.50 1.42
N ASP A 72 -5.69 -8.98 0.25
CA ASP A 72 -6.23 -10.20 -0.36
C ASP A 72 -5.67 -11.51 0.24
N GLY A 73 -4.64 -11.42 1.07
CA GLY A 73 -4.01 -12.58 1.70
C GLY A 73 -3.19 -13.45 0.74
N ILE A 74 -2.93 -13.01 -0.47
CA ILE A 74 -2.19 -13.78 -1.47
C ILE A 74 -0.69 -13.49 -1.33
N PRO A 75 0.13 -14.48 -0.92
CA PRO A 75 1.57 -14.29 -0.82
C PRO A 75 2.24 -14.32 -2.20
N VAL A 76 3.36 -13.63 -2.34
CA VAL A 76 4.12 -13.60 -3.60
C VAL A 76 4.66 -14.96 -3.99
N GLU A 77 4.91 -15.83 -3.04
CA GLU A 77 5.38 -17.21 -3.27
C GLU A 77 4.40 -18.01 -4.13
N LEU A 78 3.10 -17.73 -4.02
CA LEU A 78 2.09 -18.37 -4.86
C LEU A 78 2.31 -18.07 -6.34
N PHE A 79 2.64 -16.84 -6.68
CA PHE A 79 2.96 -16.45 -8.05
C PHE A 79 4.23 -17.13 -8.56
N GLN A 80 5.21 -17.32 -7.69
CA GLN A 80 6.45 -18.02 -8.03
C GLN A 80 6.23 -19.52 -8.28
N ILE A 81 5.29 -20.13 -7.57
CA ILE A 81 4.90 -21.54 -7.77
C ILE A 81 4.15 -21.71 -9.11
N LEU A 82 3.27 -20.79 -9.43
CA LEU A 82 2.47 -20.83 -10.66
C LEU A 82 3.28 -20.50 -11.93
N LYS A 83 4.44 -19.87 -11.77
CA LYS A 83 5.39 -19.56 -12.86
C LYS A 83 4.71 -18.90 -14.07
N ASP A 84 4.75 -19.59 -15.23
CA ASP A 84 4.28 -19.03 -16.50
C ASP A 84 2.78 -18.67 -16.49
N ASP A 85 1.95 -19.40 -15.78
CA ASP A 85 0.52 -19.08 -15.66
C ASP A 85 0.32 -17.76 -14.91
N ALA A 86 1.09 -17.54 -13.83
CA ALA A 86 1.07 -16.28 -13.11
C ALA A 86 1.58 -15.11 -13.96
N VAL A 87 2.64 -15.34 -14.73
CA VAL A 87 3.20 -14.33 -15.63
C VAL A 87 2.16 -13.90 -16.66
N LYS A 88 1.43 -14.82 -17.26
CA LYS A 88 0.38 -14.51 -18.25
C LYS A 88 -0.73 -13.65 -17.66
N VAL A 89 -1.23 -14.00 -16.48
CA VAL A 89 -2.30 -13.25 -15.81
C VAL A 89 -1.83 -11.86 -15.44
N LEU A 90 -0.65 -11.74 -14.82
CA LEU A 90 -0.07 -10.46 -14.44
C LEU A 90 0.23 -9.57 -15.63
N TYR A 91 0.75 -10.16 -16.71
CA TYR A 91 1.02 -9.44 -17.94
C TYR A 91 -0.25 -8.87 -18.55
N SER A 92 -1.30 -9.68 -18.65
CA SER A 92 -2.60 -9.24 -19.15
C SER A 92 -3.17 -8.10 -18.31
N THR A 93 -3.10 -8.22 -17.00
CA THR A 93 -3.56 -7.19 -16.07
C THR A 93 -2.76 -5.89 -16.22
N CYS A 94 -1.44 -6.00 -16.25
CA CYS A 94 -0.56 -4.84 -16.41
C CYS A 94 -0.76 -4.15 -17.76
N GLN A 95 -0.97 -4.91 -18.85
CA GLN A 95 -1.28 -4.33 -20.16
C GLN A 95 -2.59 -3.54 -20.13
N GLN A 96 -3.61 -4.07 -19.49
CA GLN A 96 -4.89 -3.39 -19.36
C GLN A 96 -4.76 -2.09 -18.58
N ILE A 97 -4.04 -2.11 -17.46
CA ILE A 97 -3.76 -0.91 -16.66
C ILE A 97 -3.01 0.13 -17.52
N TRP A 98 -2.00 -0.31 -18.26
CA TRP A 98 -1.20 0.56 -19.10
C TRP A 98 -2.02 1.24 -20.21
N LYS A 99 -2.91 0.49 -20.84
CA LYS A 99 -3.77 1.01 -21.92
C LYS A 99 -4.90 1.91 -21.41
N THR A 100 -5.54 1.52 -20.30
CA THR A 100 -6.71 2.23 -19.77
C THR A 100 -6.37 3.33 -18.78
N GLN A 101 -5.16 3.31 -18.22
CA GLN A 101 -4.73 4.20 -17.14
C GLN A 101 -5.60 4.06 -15.88
N GLN A 102 -6.23 2.90 -15.70
CA GLN A 102 -7.10 2.61 -14.57
C GLN A 102 -6.54 1.46 -13.75
N TRP A 103 -6.40 1.69 -12.45
CA TRP A 103 -5.96 0.67 -11.51
C TRP A 103 -7.13 -0.18 -11.04
N PRO A 104 -6.93 -1.49 -10.80
CA PRO A 104 -7.92 -2.31 -10.11
C PRO A 104 -8.27 -1.71 -8.75
N ARG A 105 -9.53 -1.79 -8.35
CA ARG A 105 -9.99 -1.22 -7.08
C ARG A 105 -9.27 -1.80 -5.87
N ASP A 106 -9.00 -3.10 -5.91
CA ASP A 106 -8.30 -3.79 -4.83
C ASP A 106 -6.86 -3.30 -4.65
N TRP A 107 -6.22 -2.85 -5.71
CA TRP A 107 -4.87 -2.30 -5.67
C TRP A 107 -4.82 -0.88 -5.11
N GLN A 108 -5.95 -0.19 -5.15
CA GLN A 108 -6.07 1.15 -4.57
C GLN A 108 -6.29 1.12 -3.05
N ARG A 109 -6.55 -0.05 -2.49
CA ARG A 109 -6.71 -0.26 -1.07
C ARG A 109 -5.44 -0.80 -0.46
N SER A 110 -5.07 -0.27 0.67
CA SER A 110 -3.96 -0.77 1.47
C SER A 110 -4.40 -1.05 2.89
N VAL A 111 -3.74 -2.01 3.52
CA VAL A 111 -3.86 -2.24 4.95
C VAL A 111 -2.72 -1.50 5.62
N LEU A 112 -3.04 -0.57 6.51
CA LEU A 112 -2.04 0.18 7.26
C LEU A 112 -1.74 -0.53 8.57
N ILE A 113 -0.46 -0.86 8.77
CA ILE A 113 0.01 -1.50 10.00
C ILE A 113 0.88 -0.50 10.76
N PRO A 114 0.48 -0.07 11.97
CA PRO A 114 1.31 0.78 12.80
C PRO A 114 2.40 -0.05 13.49
N VAL A 115 3.65 0.39 13.35
CA VAL A 115 4.81 -0.21 14.00
C VAL A 115 5.37 0.78 15.01
N PRO A 116 5.46 0.44 16.30
CA PRO A 116 5.89 1.38 17.32
C PRO A 116 7.35 1.79 17.16
N LYS A 117 7.62 3.07 17.34
CA LYS A 117 8.96 3.62 17.50
C LYS A 117 9.38 3.49 18.97
N LYS A 118 10.64 3.80 19.26
CA LYS A 118 11.09 4.00 20.65
C LYS A 118 10.38 5.22 21.24
N GLY A 119 9.80 5.07 22.42
CA GLY A 119 9.12 6.15 23.13
C GLY A 119 7.72 5.79 23.61
N ASN A 120 6.85 6.80 23.73
CA ASN A 120 5.49 6.60 24.22
C ASN A 120 4.59 5.97 23.17
N ALA A 121 4.21 4.70 23.36
CA ALA A 121 3.35 3.96 22.45
C ALA A 121 1.87 4.43 22.44
N LYS A 122 1.52 5.45 23.23
CA LYS A 122 0.16 6.01 23.27
C LYS A 122 -0.09 7.11 22.23
N GLU A 123 0.96 7.70 21.68
CA GLU A 123 0.85 8.74 20.67
C GLU A 123 0.94 8.13 19.26
N CYS A 124 0.00 8.48 18.38
CA CYS A 124 0.03 8.00 16.99
C CYS A 124 1.32 8.41 16.26
N SER A 125 1.85 9.59 16.57
CA SER A 125 3.09 10.09 15.98
C SER A 125 4.33 9.24 16.31
N ASN A 126 4.25 8.41 17.36
CA ASN A 126 5.32 7.48 17.75
C ASN A 126 5.27 6.13 17.03
N TYR A 127 4.52 6.06 15.93
CA TYR A 127 4.43 4.87 15.09
C TYR A 127 4.87 5.19 13.67
N HIS A 128 5.53 4.22 13.03
CA HIS A 128 5.67 4.17 11.59
C HIS A 128 4.50 3.39 11.02
N THR A 129 3.87 3.89 9.98
CA THR A 129 2.84 3.14 9.27
C THR A 129 3.44 2.43 8.07
N ILE A 130 3.14 1.15 7.93
CA ILE A 130 3.51 0.33 6.77
C ILE A 130 2.24 0.00 6.01
N ALA A 131 2.21 0.34 4.71
CA ALA A 131 1.10 0.03 3.84
C ALA A 131 1.35 -1.31 3.14
N LEU A 132 0.39 -2.23 3.27
CA LEU A 132 0.38 -3.49 2.54
C LEU A 132 -0.64 -3.40 1.42
N ILE A 133 -0.19 -3.55 0.19
CA ILE A 133 -1.03 -3.54 -1.01
C ILE A 133 -1.01 -4.92 -1.67
N SER A 134 -2.10 -5.23 -2.36
CA SER A 134 -2.23 -6.48 -3.12
C SER A 134 -1.29 -6.51 -4.32
#